data_358c84fdaa19155def66f80d5fac03c9
#
_entry.id   358c84fdaa19155def66f80d5fac03c9
#
_cell.length_a   1.000
_cell.length_b   1.000
_cell.length_c   1.000
_cell.angle_alpha   90.00
_cell.angle_beta   90.00
_cell.angle_gamma   90.00
#
_symmetry.space_group_name_H-M   'P 1'
#
loop_
_entity.id
_entity.type
_entity.pdbx_description
1 polymer ?
#
loop_
_entity_poly.entity_id
_entity_poly.type
_entity_poly.pdbx_seq_one_letter_code
_entity_poly.pdbx_strand_id
1 'polypeptide(L)'
;IVGGGGTGSYYFESASGVYNELQCGSYAFMDADYGRILDKDGNRIDRGEWENALFILTSVMSHAKADRAIVDAGLKAQSVDSGLPVVFGRTDVKYVKCS
;
A
#
# COMPACT_ATOMS: atom_id res chain seq x y z
N ILE A 1 17.73 25.29 -3.16
CA ILE A 1 16.69 24.24 -3.13
C ILE A 1 16.73 23.56 -1.78
N VAL A 2 15.58 23.47 -1.12
CA VAL A 2 15.39 22.70 0.11
C VAL A 2 14.38 21.63 -0.23
N GLY A 3 14.87 20.41 -0.45
CA GLY A 3 14.06 19.28 -0.89
C GLY A 3 13.87 18.24 0.20
N GLY A 4 12.77 17.54 0.17
CA GLY A 4 12.44 16.46 1.09
C GLY A 4 10.98 16.08 1.06
N GLY A 5 10.58 15.25 2.02
CA GLY A 5 9.21 14.77 2.11
C GLY A 5 8.92 13.61 1.17
N GLY A 6 8.08 12.71 1.60
CA GLY A 6 7.58 11.59 0.82
C GLY A 6 6.06 11.60 0.75
N THR A 7 5.49 10.59 0.12
CA THR A 7 4.03 10.47 -0.04
C THR A 7 3.30 10.48 1.30
N GLY A 8 3.92 9.93 2.35
CA GLY A 8 3.30 9.87 3.67
C GLY A 8 3.40 11.13 4.50
N SER A 9 4.24 12.10 4.11
CA SER A 9 4.51 13.28 4.93
C SER A 9 4.49 14.61 4.18
N TYR A 10 4.35 14.58 2.86
CA TYR A 10 4.45 15.77 1.99
C TYR A 10 3.59 16.96 2.47
N TYR A 11 2.47 16.68 3.09
CA TYR A 11 1.58 17.73 3.59
C TYR A 11 2.28 18.60 4.64
N PHE A 12 3.01 17.97 5.55
CA PHE A 12 3.73 18.70 6.61
C PHE A 12 4.89 19.51 6.05
N GLU A 13 5.67 18.93 5.14
CA GLU A 13 6.78 19.64 4.50
C GLU A 13 6.27 20.82 3.68
N SER A 14 5.20 20.65 2.88
CA SER A 14 4.66 21.75 2.09
C SER A 14 4.05 22.86 2.94
N ALA A 15 3.44 22.52 4.07
CA ALA A 15 2.83 23.48 4.97
C ALA A 15 3.86 24.22 5.83
N SER A 16 5.07 23.69 5.97
CA SER A 16 6.11 24.27 6.84
C SER A 16 6.66 25.60 6.36
N GLY A 17 6.59 25.91 5.07
CA GLY A 17 7.19 27.08 4.45
C GLY A 17 8.71 26.99 4.28
N VAL A 18 9.33 25.86 4.63
CA VAL A 18 10.78 25.65 4.53
C VAL A 18 11.15 24.93 3.23
N TYR A 19 10.38 23.90 2.87
CA TYR A 19 10.65 23.09 1.69
C TYR A 19 10.11 23.76 0.43
N ASN A 20 10.90 23.77 -0.63
CA ASN A 20 10.47 24.24 -1.96
C ASN A 20 10.56 23.16 -3.04
N GLU A 21 10.89 21.94 -2.64
CA GLU A 21 10.88 20.75 -3.50
C GLU A 21 10.39 19.56 -2.69
N LEU A 22 9.43 18.81 -3.19
CA LEU A 22 8.93 17.57 -2.59
C LEU A 22 9.45 16.39 -3.37
N GLN A 23 9.80 15.31 -2.67
CA GLN A 23 10.43 14.11 -3.25
C GLN A 23 9.51 12.89 -3.16
N CYS A 24 8.22 13.09 -3.40
CA CYS A 24 7.23 12.02 -3.36
C CYS A 24 7.40 11.06 -4.55
N GLY A 25 7.29 9.78 -4.30
CA GLY A 25 7.40 8.74 -5.33
C GLY A 25 6.28 7.70 -5.23
N SER A 26 6.00 7.21 -4.03
CA SER A 26 5.04 6.11 -3.82
C SER A 26 3.61 6.46 -4.24
N TYR A 27 3.24 7.73 -4.26
CA TYR A 27 1.90 8.17 -4.68
C TYR A 27 1.53 7.72 -6.10
N ALA A 28 2.54 7.51 -6.96
CA ALA A 28 2.30 7.20 -8.36
C ALA A 28 1.57 5.86 -8.56
N PHE A 29 1.88 4.87 -7.72
CA PHE A 29 1.24 3.55 -7.76
C PHE A 29 0.52 3.21 -6.47
N MET A 30 0.95 3.81 -5.37
CA MET A 30 0.60 3.44 -4.02
C MET A 30 0.95 1.98 -3.69
N ASP A 31 0.84 1.62 -2.45
CA ASP A 31 1.03 0.25 -1.97
C ASP A 31 0.32 0.09 -0.62
N ALA A 32 0.28 -1.15 -0.12
CA ALA A 32 -0.41 -1.47 1.13
C ALA A 32 0.28 -0.86 2.35
N ASP A 33 1.60 -0.64 2.30
CA ASP A 33 2.36 -0.04 3.40
C ASP A 33 2.05 1.45 3.53
N TYR A 34 2.23 2.20 2.44
CA TYR A 34 1.90 3.63 2.42
C TYR A 34 0.41 3.88 2.61
N GLY A 35 -0.45 2.98 2.12
CA GLY A 35 -1.89 3.09 2.29
C GLY A 35 -2.35 3.08 3.76
N ARG A 36 -1.54 2.54 4.67
CA ARG A 36 -1.84 2.54 6.11
C ARG A 36 -1.50 3.86 6.80
N ILE A 37 -0.77 4.76 6.16
CA ILE A 37 -0.41 6.06 6.72
C ILE A 37 -1.68 6.90 6.87
N LEU A 38 -1.77 7.64 7.97
CA LEU A 38 -2.90 8.51 8.25
C LEU A 38 -2.59 9.94 7.80
N ASP A 39 -3.61 10.62 7.30
CA ASP A 39 -3.55 12.04 6.98
C ASP A 39 -3.72 12.89 8.26
N LYS A 40 -3.77 14.22 8.09
CA LYS A 40 -3.93 15.16 9.19
C LYS A 40 -5.22 14.97 9.99
N ASP A 41 -6.23 14.38 9.39
CA ASP A 41 -7.56 14.17 9.98
C ASP A 41 -7.70 12.75 10.56
N GLY A 42 -6.63 11.95 10.52
CA GLY A 42 -6.62 10.58 11.01
C GLY A 42 -7.19 9.55 10.05
N ASN A 43 -7.44 9.92 8.80
CA ASN A 43 -7.92 9.00 7.77
C ASN A 43 -6.76 8.40 6.99
N ARG A 44 -6.93 7.18 6.49
CA ARG A 44 -5.92 6.55 5.64
C ARG A 44 -5.78 7.33 4.33
N ILE A 45 -4.55 7.59 3.90
CA ILE A 45 -4.26 8.38 2.69
C ILE A 45 -4.69 7.68 1.41
N ASP A 46 -4.88 6.35 1.43
CA ASP A 46 -5.38 5.59 0.28
C ASP A 46 -6.92 5.58 0.17
N ARG A 47 -7.60 6.33 1.04
CA ARG A 47 -9.05 6.38 1.13
C ARG A 47 -9.64 7.72 0.68
N GLY A 48 -9.14 8.28 -0.41
CA GLY A 48 -9.70 9.49 -0.98
C GLY A 48 -8.70 10.40 -1.66
N GLU A 49 -7.47 10.49 -1.17
CA GLU A 49 -6.45 11.35 -1.76
C GLU A 49 -5.64 10.60 -2.81
N TRP A 50 -5.28 9.37 -2.54
CA TRP A 50 -4.48 8.53 -3.43
C TRP A 50 -5.16 7.21 -3.70
N GLU A 51 -4.98 6.70 -4.91
CA GLU A 51 -5.53 5.41 -5.34
C GLU A 51 -4.42 4.43 -5.68
N ASN A 52 -4.66 3.15 -5.44
CA ASN A 52 -3.76 2.11 -5.89
C ASN A 52 -3.84 1.97 -7.41
N ALA A 53 -2.69 1.84 -8.07
CA ALA A 53 -2.59 1.73 -9.52
C ALA A 53 -1.79 0.51 -9.98
N LEU A 54 -1.14 -0.22 -9.06
CA LEU A 54 -0.37 -1.42 -9.38
C LEU A 54 -0.86 -2.59 -8.53
N PHE A 55 -1.21 -3.68 -9.19
CA PHE A 55 -1.77 -4.87 -8.57
C PHE A 55 -1.08 -6.13 -9.08
N ILE A 56 -1.05 -7.15 -8.25
CA ILE A 56 -0.64 -8.51 -8.67
C ILE A 56 -1.91 -9.32 -8.91
N LEU A 57 -2.11 -9.74 -10.14
CA LEU A 57 -3.20 -10.65 -10.48
C LEU A 57 -2.85 -12.05 -9.96
N THR A 58 -3.78 -12.64 -9.24
CA THR A 58 -3.59 -13.98 -8.67
C THR A 58 -4.82 -14.84 -8.89
N SER A 59 -4.62 -16.15 -8.92
CA SER A 59 -5.68 -17.13 -9.11
C SER A 59 -5.73 -18.09 -7.93
N VAL A 60 -6.93 -18.51 -7.57
CA VAL A 60 -7.11 -19.55 -6.55
C VAL A 60 -6.68 -20.90 -7.15
N MET A 61 -5.69 -21.51 -6.54
CA MET A 61 -5.17 -22.84 -6.92
C MET A 61 -5.90 -23.95 -6.18
N SER A 62 -6.32 -23.71 -4.95
CA SER A 62 -6.98 -24.71 -4.12
C SER A 62 -7.87 -24.04 -3.08
N HIS A 63 -9.04 -24.61 -2.89
CA HIS A 63 -10.00 -24.22 -1.85
C HIS A 63 -10.55 -25.49 -1.17
N ALA A 64 -9.65 -26.29 -0.64
CA ALA A 64 -9.99 -27.57 -0.02
C ALA A 64 -10.68 -27.41 1.35
N LYS A 65 -10.56 -26.24 2.00
CA LYS A 65 -11.19 -25.93 3.27
C LYS A 65 -12.05 -24.67 3.13
N ALA A 66 -13.15 -24.64 3.88
CA ALA A 66 -14.10 -23.54 3.80
C ALA A 66 -13.54 -22.19 4.27
N ASP A 67 -12.56 -22.21 5.19
CA ASP A 67 -12.01 -21.03 5.84
C ASP A 67 -10.74 -20.49 5.16
N ARG A 68 -10.25 -21.15 4.11
CA ARG A 68 -9.02 -20.69 3.43
C ARG A 68 -8.94 -21.16 1.99
N ALA A 69 -8.22 -20.38 1.21
CA ALA A 69 -7.85 -20.71 -0.16
C ALA A 69 -6.35 -20.55 -0.35
N ILE A 70 -5.78 -21.25 -1.29
CA ILE A 70 -4.39 -21.12 -1.72
C ILE A 70 -4.37 -20.44 -3.07
N VAL A 71 -3.56 -19.41 -3.20
CA VAL A 71 -3.41 -18.64 -4.44
C VAL A 71 -1.98 -18.75 -4.98
N ASP A 72 -1.79 -18.44 -6.25
CA ASP A 72 -0.51 -18.64 -6.94
C ASP A 72 0.49 -17.49 -6.76
N ALA A 73 0.07 -16.35 -6.23
CA ALA A 73 0.98 -15.22 -5.98
C ALA A 73 1.72 -15.39 -4.65
N GLY A 74 2.91 -15.97 -4.73
CA GLY A 74 3.83 -16.15 -3.59
C GLY A 74 5.00 -15.17 -3.64
N LEU A 75 6.09 -15.47 -2.91
CA LEU A 75 7.29 -14.63 -2.79
C LEU A 75 7.99 -14.36 -4.13
N LYS A 76 7.81 -15.21 -5.12
CA LYS A 76 8.39 -14.99 -6.46
C LYS A 76 7.64 -13.94 -7.26
N ALA A 77 6.40 -13.65 -6.91
CA ALA A 77 5.56 -12.69 -7.59
C ALA A 77 5.55 -11.33 -6.92
N GLN A 78 5.84 -11.27 -5.61
CA GLN A 78 5.73 -10.04 -4.83
C GLN A 78 6.65 -10.05 -3.61
N SER A 79 7.14 -8.88 -3.25
CA SER A 79 7.91 -8.68 -2.03
C SER A 79 7.00 -8.62 -0.80
N VAL A 80 7.54 -9.08 0.33
CA VAL A 80 6.88 -8.97 1.64
C VAL A 80 7.75 -8.19 2.64
N ASP A 81 8.70 -7.42 2.16
CA ASP A 81 9.64 -6.68 3.01
C ASP A 81 8.92 -5.68 3.92
N SER A 82 7.84 -5.08 3.44
CA SER A 82 7.00 -4.15 4.22
C SER A 82 5.73 -4.80 4.77
N GLY A 83 5.65 -6.12 4.75
CA GLY A 83 4.51 -6.88 5.25
C GLY A 83 3.85 -7.74 4.19
N LEU A 84 2.85 -8.50 4.61
CA LEU A 84 2.09 -9.37 3.73
C LEU A 84 1.20 -8.54 2.78
N PRO A 85 0.94 -9.05 1.56
CA PRO A 85 0.02 -8.38 0.64
C PRO A 85 -1.38 -8.27 1.21
N VAL A 86 -2.15 -7.34 0.68
CA VAL A 86 -3.58 -7.19 1.00
C VAL A 86 -4.42 -7.52 -0.22
N VAL A 87 -5.63 -8.00 0.01
CA VAL A 87 -6.57 -8.29 -1.09
C VAL A 87 -7.32 -7.00 -1.41
N PHE A 88 -7.16 -6.54 -2.63
CA PHE A 88 -7.82 -5.32 -3.08
C PHE A 88 -9.34 -5.46 -3.12
N GLY A 89 -10.03 -4.48 -2.57
CA GLY A 89 -11.49 -4.44 -2.57
C GLY A 89 -12.18 -5.37 -1.56
N ARG A 90 -11.42 -6.08 -0.73
CA ARG A 90 -12.00 -6.97 0.29
C ARG A 90 -11.32 -6.77 1.63
N THR A 91 -12.11 -6.60 2.69
CA THR A 91 -11.65 -6.47 4.07
C THR A 91 -11.91 -7.72 4.92
N ASP A 92 -12.66 -8.69 4.37
CA ASP A 92 -13.06 -9.93 5.04
C ASP A 92 -12.07 -11.08 4.87
N VAL A 93 -11.05 -10.88 4.05
CA VAL A 93 -9.98 -11.86 3.81
C VAL A 93 -8.62 -11.23 3.98
N LYS A 94 -7.63 -12.02 4.37
CA LYS A 94 -6.25 -11.58 4.53
C LYS A 94 -5.27 -12.69 4.18
N TYR A 95 -4.09 -12.31 3.76
CA TYR A 95 -2.97 -13.25 3.66
C TYR A 95 -2.52 -13.67 5.05
N VAL A 96 -2.30 -14.98 5.20
CA VAL A 96 -1.76 -15.55 6.44
C VAL A 96 -0.29 -15.89 6.26
N LYS A 97 0.08 -16.35 5.06
CA LYS A 97 1.44 -16.76 4.72
C LYS A 97 1.69 -16.54 3.24
N CYS A 98 2.90 -16.12 2.92
CA CYS A 98 3.39 -16.00 1.55
C CYS A 98 4.68 -16.83 1.41
N SER A 99 4.72 -17.70 0.45
CA SER A 99 5.90 -18.57 0.22
C SER A 99 6.27 -18.64 -1.27
#